data_7a273489d66db82456c45e2659f67618
#
_entry.id   7a273489d66db82456c45e2659f67618
#
_cell.length_a   1.000
_cell.length_b   1.000
_cell.length_c   1.000
_cell.angle_alpha   90.00
_cell.angle_beta   90.00
_cell.angle_gamma   90.00
#
_symmetry.space_group_name_H-M   'P 1'
#
loop_
_entity.id
_entity.type
_entity.pdbx_description
1 polymer ?
#
loop_
_entity_poly.entity_id
_entity_poly.type
_entity_poly.pdbx_seq_one_letter_code
_entity_poly.pdbx_strand_id
1 'polypeptide(L)'
;MLITITNTAHEATDLGFLLHKNPANLHSADLAFGKAYVFYSSATAQRCTACLLLELDPVELVRGAGRLEDYVNDRPYVASSYLTVAMGRIFGTALAGNCQKRPELVDVKLPLEVTVEVIRARGGADILRRLFEPLGYEVDVMPIPLDEKFPEWGEGHYFHLTLKAGVTVHDALSHMYVLLPALDEEKHYYIGDAEVDKLLRHGEGWLGKHPDRQLIIQRYLKRRSSLVDQAMARLLDEENAAVEAVESKTEQAAVAEKDLERPMTLHTQRLNLVATKLKALEARTILDLGCGEGKLLRRLLADRAFERITGMDVSHRSLEVASSRLRLDRMPERQRKRIQLIQGSLLYRDKRLNGFDAGAWWR
;
A
#
# COMPACT_ATOMS: atom_id res chain seq x y z
N MET A 1 -0.81 -0.87 -19.58
CA MET A 1 -1.93 -0.20 -18.89
C MET A 1 -1.91 1.28 -19.23
N LEU A 2 -3.06 1.89 -19.49
CA LEU A 2 -3.16 3.26 -19.95
C LEU A 2 -4.08 4.06 -19.04
N ILE A 3 -3.59 5.25 -18.62
CA ILE A 3 -4.39 6.28 -17.97
C ILE A 3 -4.24 7.58 -18.76
N THR A 4 -5.33 8.28 -18.97
CA THR A 4 -5.33 9.59 -19.62
C THR A 4 -5.81 10.67 -18.66
N ILE A 5 -5.26 11.85 -18.77
CA ILE A 5 -5.65 13.06 -18.04
C ILE A 5 -5.91 14.14 -19.08
N THR A 6 -7.16 14.54 -19.18
CA THR A 6 -7.60 15.54 -20.15
C THR A 6 -8.02 16.82 -19.43
N ASN A 7 -7.49 17.95 -19.88
CA ASN A 7 -7.98 19.27 -19.51
C ASN A 7 -8.82 19.82 -20.67
N THR A 8 -10.01 20.34 -20.36
CA THR A 8 -10.94 20.96 -21.34
C THR A 8 -11.16 22.46 -21.08
N ALA A 9 -10.38 23.07 -20.18
CA ALA A 9 -10.41 24.50 -19.94
C ALA A 9 -9.89 25.29 -21.15
N HIS A 10 -10.20 26.58 -21.18
CA HIS A 10 -9.46 27.52 -22.05
C HIS A 10 -8.00 27.50 -21.63
N GLU A 11 -7.08 27.50 -22.63
CA GLU A 11 -5.64 27.25 -22.40
C GLU A 11 -5.35 25.82 -21.84
N ALA A 12 -6.03 24.83 -22.40
CA ALA A 12 -5.93 23.45 -21.96
C ALA A 12 -4.47 22.93 -21.92
N THR A 13 -3.57 23.48 -22.73
CA THR A 13 -2.14 23.15 -22.79
C THR A 13 -1.38 23.46 -21.50
N ASP A 14 -1.94 24.26 -20.57
CA ASP A 14 -1.38 24.48 -19.24
C ASP A 14 -1.19 23.17 -18.44
N LEU A 15 -1.93 22.13 -18.79
CA LEU A 15 -1.72 20.78 -18.26
C LEU A 15 -0.27 20.31 -18.42
N GLY A 16 0.40 20.68 -19.54
CA GLY A 16 1.79 20.32 -19.78
C GLY A 16 2.76 20.95 -18.77
N PHE A 17 2.49 22.18 -18.32
CA PHE A 17 3.29 22.83 -17.28
C PHE A 17 3.04 22.18 -15.92
N LEU A 18 1.80 21.92 -15.58
CA LEU A 18 1.40 21.30 -14.31
C LEU A 18 1.93 19.87 -14.16
N LEU A 19 1.96 19.09 -15.25
CA LEU A 19 2.54 17.76 -15.27
C LEU A 19 4.06 17.73 -15.44
N HIS A 20 4.70 18.88 -15.67
CA HIS A 20 6.12 18.99 -16.01
C HIS A 20 6.54 18.16 -17.22
N LYS A 21 5.64 18.07 -18.21
CA LYS A 21 5.84 17.30 -19.45
C LYS A 21 5.49 18.17 -20.65
N ASN A 22 6.48 18.41 -21.51
CA ASN A 22 6.24 19.16 -22.73
C ASN A 22 5.39 18.34 -23.71
N PRO A 23 4.22 18.86 -24.14
CA PRO A 23 3.35 18.13 -25.08
C PRO A 23 4.00 17.75 -26.42
N ALA A 24 5.03 18.47 -26.86
CA ALA A 24 5.73 18.16 -28.10
C ALA A 24 6.67 16.94 -28.01
N ASN A 25 6.94 16.44 -26.80
CA ASN A 25 7.94 15.40 -26.56
C ASN A 25 7.32 14.12 -26.03
N LEU A 26 7.90 12.97 -26.41
CA LEU A 26 7.71 11.72 -25.73
C LEU A 26 8.63 11.67 -24.50
N HIS A 27 8.06 11.47 -23.32
CA HIS A 27 8.80 11.26 -22.09
C HIS A 27 8.75 9.80 -21.68
N SER A 28 9.87 9.26 -21.18
CA SER A 28 9.90 7.89 -20.68
C SER A 28 10.69 7.78 -19.37
N ALA A 29 10.37 6.74 -18.60
CA ALA A 29 11.11 6.37 -17.39
C ALA A 29 11.23 4.85 -17.32
N ASP A 30 12.45 4.37 -17.07
CA ASP A 30 12.71 2.97 -16.80
C ASP A 30 12.32 2.64 -15.36
N LEU A 31 11.67 1.52 -15.18
CA LEU A 31 11.18 0.98 -13.91
C LEU A 31 11.73 -0.43 -13.74
N ALA A 32 11.83 -0.91 -12.50
CA ALA A 32 12.30 -2.27 -12.20
C ALA A 32 11.40 -3.39 -12.77
N PHE A 33 10.24 -3.05 -13.30
CA PHE A 33 9.22 -3.98 -13.80
C PHE A 33 8.75 -3.65 -15.23
N GLY A 34 9.46 -2.75 -15.92
CA GLY A 34 9.10 -2.32 -17.26
C GLY A 34 9.41 -0.87 -17.53
N LYS A 35 8.62 -0.24 -18.40
CA LYS A 35 8.83 1.13 -18.84
C LYS A 35 7.54 1.94 -18.87
N ALA A 36 7.62 3.18 -18.39
CA ALA A 36 6.51 4.12 -18.46
C ALA A 36 6.78 5.19 -19.49
N TYR A 37 5.74 5.53 -20.26
CA TYR A 37 5.79 6.57 -21.29
C TYR A 37 4.73 7.62 -21.01
N VAL A 38 5.06 8.90 -21.24
CA VAL A 38 4.09 10.00 -21.27
C VAL A 38 4.16 10.69 -22.62
N PHE A 39 3.01 10.78 -23.25
CA PHE A 39 2.81 11.48 -24.51
C PHE A 39 1.45 12.18 -24.50
N TYR A 40 1.22 13.03 -25.48
CA TYR A 40 -0.05 13.75 -25.60
C TYR A 40 -0.75 13.32 -26.88
N SER A 41 -1.98 12.78 -26.73
CA SER A 41 -2.82 12.43 -27.89
C SER A 41 -3.52 13.65 -28.48
N SER A 42 -3.68 14.71 -27.69
CA SER A 42 -4.20 16.00 -28.13
C SER A 42 -3.51 17.11 -27.32
N ALA A 43 -3.10 18.20 -27.98
CA ALA A 43 -2.52 19.36 -27.34
C ALA A 43 -2.97 20.63 -28.07
N THR A 44 -4.25 20.98 -27.90
CA THR A 44 -4.86 22.21 -28.45
C THR A 44 -5.23 23.15 -27.29
N ALA A 45 -5.54 24.39 -27.60
CA ALA A 45 -5.98 25.37 -26.61
C ALA A 45 -7.31 24.99 -25.95
N GLN A 46 -8.14 24.16 -26.60
CA GLN A 46 -9.46 23.74 -26.12
C GLN A 46 -9.43 22.36 -25.47
N ARG A 47 -8.46 21.52 -25.80
CA ARG A 47 -8.33 20.16 -25.26
C ARG A 47 -6.87 19.73 -25.23
N CYS A 48 -6.43 19.31 -24.06
CA CYS A 48 -5.10 18.76 -23.88
C CYS A 48 -5.20 17.45 -23.12
N THR A 49 -4.77 16.36 -23.74
CA THR A 49 -4.84 14.99 -23.18
C THR A 49 -3.45 14.42 -23.03
N ALA A 50 -3.00 14.28 -21.80
CA ALA A 50 -1.78 13.58 -21.43
C ALA A 50 -2.10 12.09 -21.21
N CYS A 51 -1.31 11.23 -21.82
CA CYS A 51 -1.43 9.76 -21.73
C CYS A 51 -0.23 9.21 -20.97
N LEU A 52 -0.47 8.44 -19.90
CA LEU A 52 0.55 7.64 -19.24
C LEU A 52 0.33 6.16 -19.62
N LEU A 53 1.24 5.63 -20.42
CA LEU A 53 1.27 4.23 -20.82
C LEU A 53 2.33 3.50 -20.01
N LEU A 54 1.90 2.44 -19.33
CA LEU A 54 2.80 1.51 -18.63
C LEU A 54 2.91 0.22 -19.43
N GLU A 55 4.12 -0.07 -19.85
CA GLU A 55 4.54 -1.33 -20.46
C GLU A 55 5.26 -2.15 -19.38
N LEU A 56 4.71 -3.34 -19.08
CA LEU A 56 5.30 -4.26 -18.12
C LEU A 56 6.21 -5.25 -18.85
N ASP A 57 7.40 -5.49 -18.30
CA ASP A 57 8.29 -6.53 -18.76
C ASP A 57 8.05 -7.82 -17.96
N PRO A 58 7.43 -8.85 -18.55
CA PRO A 58 7.15 -10.12 -17.88
C PRO A 58 8.43 -10.83 -17.40
N VAL A 59 9.54 -10.64 -18.10
CA VAL A 59 10.81 -11.28 -17.77
C VAL A 59 11.46 -10.61 -16.56
N GLU A 60 11.42 -9.29 -16.49
CA GLU A 60 11.95 -8.55 -15.33
C GLU A 60 11.11 -8.76 -14.06
N LEU A 61 9.79 -8.94 -14.21
CA LEU A 61 8.90 -9.28 -13.10
C LEU A 61 9.29 -10.62 -12.44
N VAL A 62 9.82 -11.56 -13.21
CA VAL A 62 10.24 -12.88 -12.73
C VAL A 62 11.68 -12.87 -12.19
N ARG A 63 12.60 -12.12 -12.81
CA ARG A 63 14.01 -12.06 -12.40
C ARG A 63 14.24 -11.53 -10.99
N GLY A 64 13.36 -10.67 -10.48
CA GLY A 64 13.44 -10.14 -9.11
C GLY A 64 13.01 -11.11 -8.01
N ALA A 65 12.32 -12.20 -8.33
CA ALA A 65 11.68 -13.10 -7.37
C ALA A 65 12.50 -14.37 -7.04
N GLY A 66 13.49 -14.74 -7.83
CA GLY A 66 14.49 -15.77 -7.51
C GLY A 66 13.98 -17.19 -7.31
N ARG A 67 12.71 -17.53 -7.62
CA ARG A 67 12.12 -18.86 -7.44
C ARG A 67 11.38 -19.35 -8.67
N LEU A 68 11.60 -20.62 -9.01
CA LEU A 68 10.90 -21.33 -10.08
C LEU A 68 9.37 -21.39 -9.86
N GLU A 69 8.93 -21.34 -8.60
CA GLU A 69 7.53 -21.35 -8.18
C GLU A 69 6.79 -20.04 -8.50
N ASP A 70 7.51 -18.94 -8.63
CA ASP A 70 6.97 -17.65 -9.06
C ASP A 70 6.72 -17.59 -10.58
N TYR A 71 7.12 -18.62 -11.30
CA TYR A 71 6.94 -18.75 -12.76
C TYR A 71 5.52 -19.16 -13.16
N VAL A 72 4.76 -19.74 -12.24
CA VAL A 72 3.34 -20.04 -12.47
C VAL A 72 2.56 -18.76 -12.27
N ASN A 73 2.05 -18.23 -13.35
CA ASN A 73 1.40 -16.92 -13.44
C ASN A 73 -0.03 -16.96 -12.85
N ASP A 74 -0.17 -17.41 -11.62
CA ASP A 74 -1.43 -17.38 -10.87
C ASP A 74 -1.72 -16.00 -10.26
N ARG A 75 -0.81 -15.04 -10.47
CA ARG A 75 -0.98 -13.68 -9.96
C ARG A 75 -1.79 -12.88 -10.96
N PRO A 76 -3.01 -12.47 -10.63
CA PRO A 76 -3.72 -11.51 -11.45
C PRO A 76 -2.83 -10.28 -11.62
N TYR A 77 -2.75 -9.75 -12.83
CA TYR A 77 -1.97 -8.56 -13.14
C TYR A 77 -2.34 -7.42 -12.20
N VAL A 78 -1.45 -7.09 -11.29
CA VAL A 78 -1.62 -5.98 -10.34
C VAL A 78 -1.13 -4.70 -10.98
N ALA A 79 -1.72 -4.40 -12.11
CA ALA A 79 -1.40 -3.25 -12.91
C ALA A 79 -1.60 -1.93 -12.14
N SER A 80 -2.56 -1.87 -11.23
CA SER A 80 -2.85 -0.70 -10.40
C SER A 80 -1.68 -0.29 -9.50
N SER A 81 -1.04 -1.23 -8.81
CA SER A 81 0.15 -0.95 -7.99
C SER A 81 1.34 -0.48 -8.81
N TYR A 82 1.58 -1.11 -9.96
CA TYR A 82 2.67 -0.71 -10.84
C TYR A 82 2.41 0.65 -11.48
N LEU A 83 1.14 0.93 -11.82
CA LEU A 83 0.74 2.23 -12.35
C LEU A 83 1.02 3.36 -11.35
N THR A 84 0.71 3.17 -10.07
CA THR A 84 0.99 4.20 -9.06
C THR A 84 2.48 4.41 -8.83
N VAL A 85 3.31 3.37 -8.90
CA VAL A 85 4.77 3.52 -8.88
C VAL A 85 5.25 4.31 -10.09
N ALA A 86 4.70 4.03 -11.29
CA ALA A 86 5.00 4.78 -12.51
C ALA A 86 4.57 6.25 -12.39
N MET A 87 3.37 6.52 -11.85
CA MET A 87 2.89 7.88 -11.56
C MET A 87 3.84 8.63 -10.61
N GLY A 88 4.23 7.99 -9.50
CA GLY A 88 5.17 8.57 -8.54
C GLY A 88 6.52 8.89 -9.16
N ARG A 89 7.02 8.03 -10.05
CA ARG A 89 8.30 8.24 -10.74
C ARG A 89 8.23 9.34 -11.79
N ILE A 90 7.15 9.39 -12.57
CA ILE A 90 7.03 10.25 -13.74
C ILE A 90 6.42 11.61 -13.41
N PHE A 91 5.44 11.65 -12.50
CA PHE A 91 4.71 12.86 -12.08
C PHE A 91 5.06 13.31 -10.66
N GLY A 92 6.20 12.89 -10.09
CA GLY A 92 6.56 13.18 -8.71
C GLY A 92 6.53 14.64 -8.33
N THR A 93 6.94 15.55 -9.24
CA THR A 93 6.89 17.02 -9.03
C THR A 93 5.45 17.53 -8.99
N ALA A 94 4.59 17.05 -9.89
CA ALA A 94 3.18 17.41 -9.93
C ALA A 94 2.42 16.84 -8.71
N LEU A 95 2.73 15.60 -8.30
CA LEU A 95 2.24 14.97 -7.06
C LEU A 95 2.68 15.70 -5.78
N ALA A 96 3.78 16.44 -5.83
CA ALA A 96 4.21 17.29 -4.73
C ALA A 96 3.57 18.70 -4.77
N GLY A 97 2.63 18.96 -5.67
CA GLY A 97 1.97 20.24 -5.79
C GLY A 97 2.89 21.38 -6.23
N ASN A 98 3.94 21.10 -7.00
CA ASN A 98 4.90 22.09 -7.41
C ASN A 98 4.83 22.37 -8.92
N CYS A 99 4.81 23.65 -9.32
CA CYS A 99 4.98 24.06 -10.70
C CYS A 99 5.87 25.32 -10.76
N GLN A 100 7.13 25.14 -11.15
CA GLN A 100 8.09 26.25 -11.18
C GLN A 100 7.81 27.30 -12.29
N LYS A 101 7.26 26.83 -13.42
CA LYS A 101 7.01 27.73 -14.59
C LYS A 101 5.70 28.50 -14.49
N ARG A 102 4.70 27.94 -13.85
CA ARG A 102 3.36 28.52 -13.71
C ARG A 102 2.84 28.23 -12.28
N PRO A 103 3.48 28.79 -11.24
CA PRO A 103 3.10 28.53 -9.85
C PRO A 103 1.67 28.95 -9.52
N GLU A 104 1.16 29.97 -10.21
CA GLU A 104 -0.20 30.50 -10.07
C GLU A 104 -1.29 29.48 -10.48
N LEU A 105 -0.94 28.43 -11.23
CA LEU A 105 -1.89 27.42 -11.70
C LEU A 105 -2.02 26.23 -10.75
N VAL A 106 -1.13 26.07 -9.77
CA VAL A 106 -1.07 24.89 -8.90
C VAL A 106 -2.38 24.67 -8.15
N ASP A 107 -2.95 25.75 -7.62
CA ASP A 107 -4.19 25.73 -6.83
C ASP A 107 -5.46 25.97 -7.67
N VAL A 108 -5.31 26.09 -8.99
CA VAL A 108 -6.44 26.31 -9.89
C VAL A 108 -7.15 25.00 -10.16
N LYS A 109 -8.45 24.95 -9.89
CA LYS A 109 -9.32 23.84 -10.26
C LYS A 109 -9.61 23.86 -11.75
N LEU A 110 -9.23 22.82 -12.44
CA LEU A 110 -9.44 22.63 -13.86
C LEU A 110 -10.55 21.60 -14.11
N PRO A 111 -11.32 21.73 -15.20
CA PRO A 111 -12.26 20.71 -15.62
C PRO A 111 -11.47 19.50 -16.18
N LEU A 112 -11.10 18.60 -15.29
CA LEU A 112 -10.30 17.43 -15.63
C LEU A 112 -11.21 16.22 -15.89
N GLU A 113 -10.83 15.46 -16.93
CA GLU A 113 -11.36 14.13 -17.21
C GLU A 113 -10.21 13.13 -17.11
N VAL A 114 -10.32 12.17 -16.19
CA VAL A 114 -9.34 11.09 -16.02
C VAL A 114 -9.96 9.78 -16.48
N THR A 115 -9.32 9.09 -17.43
CA THR A 115 -9.77 7.80 -17.91
C THR A 115 -8.75 6.73 -17.60
N VAL A 116 -9.19 5.63 -17.00
CA VAL A 116 -8.41 4.41 -16.80
C VAL A 116 -9.03 3.33 -17.68
N GLU A 117 -8.32 2.94 -18.73
CA GLU A 117 -8.85 2.04 -19.76
C GLU A 117 -9.26 0.67 -19.21
N VAL A 118 -8.47 0.14 -18.29
CA VAL A 118 -8.76 -1.13 -17.62
C VAL A 118 -8.37 -1.02 -16.17
N ILE A 119 -9.35 -1.13 -15.29
CA ILE A 119 -9.14 -1.17 -13.83
C ILE A 119 -9.86 -2.36 -13.22
N ARG A 120 -9.20 -3.09 -12.35
CA ARG A 120 -9.83 -4.11 -11.53
C ARG A 120 -10.44 -3.47 -10.29
N ALA A 121 -11.69 -3.80 -9.99
CA ALA A 121 -12.34 -3.33 -8.78
C ALA A 121 -13.00 -4.50 -8.01
N ARG A 122 -12.46 -4.82 -6.84
CA ARG A 122 -13.09 -5.74 -5.90
C ARG A 122 -14.28 -5.07 -5.23
N GLY A 123 -15.47 -5.53 -5.55
CA GLY A 123 -16.75 -4.95 -5.11
C GLY A 123 -17.53 -4.30 -6.25
N GLY A 124 -17.06 -4.48 -7.52
CA GLY A 124 -17.79 -4.08 -8.71
C GLY A 124 -17.82 -2.56 -8.93
N ALA A 125 -18.79 -2.11 -9.75
CA ALA A 125 -18.96 -0.70 -10.09
C ALA A 125 -19.31 0.17 -8.86
N ASP A 126 -20.00 -0.40 -7.87
CA ASP A 126 -20.43 0.36 -6.68
C ASP A 126 -19.27 0.88 -5.86
N ILE A 127 -18.18 0.10 -5.74
CA ILE A 127 -17.01 0.56 -4.99
C ILE A 127 -16.30 1.72 -5.72
N LEU A 128 -16.31 1.71 -7.06
CA LEU A 128 -15.75 2.82 -7.84
C LEU A 128 -16.51 4.11 -7.56
N ARG A 129 -17.85 4.08 -7.58
CA ARG A 129 -18.67 5.25 -7.24
C ARG A 129 -18.44 5.70 -5.81
N ARG A 130 -18.52 4.78 -4.85
CA ARG A 130 -18.33 5.10 -3.42
C ARG A 130 -17.00 5.78 -3.11
N LEU A 131 -15.95 5.45 -3.85
CA LEU A 131 -14.61 6.01 -3.59
C LEU A 131 -14.38 7.35 -4.30
N PHE A 132 -15.02 7.61 -5.43
CA PHE A 132 -14.75 8.81 -6.22
C PHE A 132 -15.84 9.89 -6.14
N GLU A 133 -17.11 9.51 -6.03
CA GLU A 133 -18.21 10.50 -5.94
C GLU A 133 -18.08 11.45 -4.73
N PRO A 134 -17.66 11.00 -3.51
CA PRO A 134 -17.49 11.91 -2.38
C PRO A 134 -16.39 12.95 -2.57
N LEU A 135 -15.47 12.73 -3.52
CA LEU A 135 -14.42 13.68 -3.90
C LEU A 135 -14.85 14.67 -5.00
N GLY A 136 -16.14 14.61 -5.38
CA GLY A 136 -16.73 15.52 -6.37
C GLY A 136 -16.60 15.06 -7.81
N TYR A 137 -16.24 13.78 -8.04
CA TYR A 137 -16.20 13.24 -9.40
C TYR A 137 -17.58 12.79 -9.88
N GLU A 138 -17.90 13.13 -11.13
CA GLU A 138 -18.86 12.38 -11.94
C GLU A 138 -18.17 11.09 -12.39
N VAL A 139 -18.77 9.94 -12.04
CA VAL A 139 -18.15 8.62 -12.22
C VAL A 139 -18.92 7.82 -13.26
N ASP A 140 -18.30 7.60 -14.40
CA ASP A 140 -18.79 6.71 -15.44
C ASP A 140 -18.00 5.41 -15.42
N VAL A 141 -18.71 4.29 -15.31
CA VAL A 141 -18.13 2.95 -15.16
C VAL A 141 -18.79 2.02 -16.17
N MET A 142 -17.99 1.52 -17.09
CA MET A 142 -18.41 0.50 -18.05
C MET A 142 -17.72 -0.84 -17.75
N PRO A 143 -18.47 -1.90 -17.43
CA PRO A 143 -17.89 -3.22 -17.24
C PRO A 143 -17.31 -3.76 -18.56
N ILE A 144 -16.21 -4.47 -18.44
CA ILE A 144 -15.60 -5.16 -19.59
C ILE A 144 -16.11 -6.60 -19.59
N PRO A 145 -16.76 -7.07 -20.67
CA PRO A 145 -17.27 -8.43 -20.76
C PRO A 145 -16.13 -9.44 -20.69
N LEU A 146 -16.39 -10.64 -20.17
CA LEU A 146 -15.40 -11.71 -20.14
C LEU A 146 -15.01 -12.16 -21.54
N ASP A 147 -15.96 -12.25 -22.44
CA ASP A 147 -15.75 -12.50 -23.88
C ASP A 147 -16.86 -11.82 -24.67
N GLU A 148 -16.50 -11.01 -25.66
CA GLU A 148 -17.47 -10.32 -26.52
C GLU A 148 -18.29 -11.29 -27.41
N LYS A 149 -17.73 -12.48 -27.70
CA LYS A 149 -18.40 -13.51 -28.51
C LYS A 149 -19.36 -14.38 -27.72
N PHE A 150 -19.22 -14.38 -26.38
CA PHE A 150 -20.02 -15.19 -25.46
C PHE A 150 -20.60 -14.33 -24.34
N PRO A 151 -21.58 -13.44 -24.65
CA PRO A 151 -22.18 -12.53 -23.66
C PRO A 151 -22.80 -13.25 -22.46
N GLU A 152 -23.20 -14.51 -22.62
CA GLU A 152 -23.74 -15.36 -21.56
C GLU A 152 -22.73 -15.68 -20.45
N TRP A 153 -21.43 -15.49 -20.68
CA TRP A 153 -20.41 -15.64 -19.64
C TRP A 153 -20.42 -14.46 -18.64
N GLY A 154 -21.12 -13.38 -19.00
CA GLY A 154 -21.31 -12.23 -18.13
C GLY A 154 -20.13 -11.26 -18.13
N GLU A 155 -20.10 -10.44 -17.08
CA GLU A 155 -19.12 -9.37 -16.90
C GLU A 155 -17.96 -9.83 -16.00
N GLY A 156 -16.77 -9.34 -16.32
CA GLY A 156 -15.55 -9.56 -15.51
C GLY A 156 -15.48 -8.61 -14.29
N HIS A 157 -14.37 -8.67 -13.57
CA HIS A 157 -14.05 -7.73 -12.49
C HIS A 157 -13.23 -6.52 -12.99
N TYR A 158 -13.21 -6.30 -14.30
CA TYR A 158 -12.50 -5.22 -14.97
C TYR A 158 -13.48 -4.21 -15.52
N PHE A 159 -13.11 -2.96 -15.43
CA PHE A 159 -13.95 -1.83 -15.81
C PHE A 159 -13.15 -0.81 -16.59
N HIS A 160 -13.80 -0.17 -17.54
CA HIS A 160 -13.37 1.11 -18.08
C HIS A 160 -13.93 2.21 -17.17
N LEU A 161 -13.07 3.07 -16.65
CA LEU A 161 -13.42 4.10 -15.67
C LEU A 161 -13.14 5.48 -16.25
N THR A 162 -14.15 6.34 -16.27
CA THR A 162 -14.02 7.77 -16.60
C THR A 162 -14.50 8.62 -15.43
N LEU A 163 -13.67 9.56 -15.01
CA LEU A 163 -13.86 10.45 -13.88
C LEU A 163 -13.78 11.89 -14.35
N LYS A 164 -14.83 12.69 -14.08
CA LYS A 164 -14.85 14.12 -14.44
C LYS A 164 -15.06 14.96 -13.20
N ALA A 165 -14.21 15.95 -12.99
CA ALA A 165 -14.35 16.88 -11.87
C ALA A 165 -13.63 18.20 -12.11
N GLY A 166 -14.07 19.24 -11.41
CA GLY A 166 -13.33 20.50 -11.26
C GLY A 166 -12.34 20.38 -10.09
N VAL A 167 -11.13 19.89 -10.36
CA VAL A 167 -10.11 19.64 -9.33
C VAL A 167 -8.75 20.14 -9.76
N THR A 168 -7.82 20.33 -8.83
CA THR A 168 -6.43 20.63 -9.18
C THR A 168 -5.75 19.38 -9.77
N VAL A 169 -4.70 19.58 -10.55
CA VAL A 169 -3.91 18.45 -11.09
C VAL A 169 -3.27 17.66 -9.95
N HIS A 170 -2.85 18.33 -8.89
CA HIS A 170 -2.29 17.71 -7.68
C HIS A 170 -3.31 16.78 -7.02
N ASP A 171 -4.53 17.27 -6.76
CA ASP A 171 -5.59 16.47 -6.14
C ASP A 171 -5.96 15.27 -7.01
N ALA A 172 -6.16 15.48 -8.32
CA ALA A 172 -6.47 14.40 -9.24
C ALA A 172 -5.41 13.29 -9.21
N LEU A 173 -4.13 13.64 -9.26
CA LEU A 173 -3.04 12.67 -9.18
C LEU A 173 -2.97 11.99 -7.81
N SER A 174 -3.18 12.73 -6.72
CA SER A 174 -3.17 12.20 -5.35
C SER A 174 -4.33 11.22 -5.11
N HIS A 175 -5.53 11.55 -5.58
CA HIS A 175 -6.68 10.63 -5.55
C HIS A 175 -6.39 9.34 -6.31
N MET A 176 -5.87 9.42 -7.54
CA MET A 176 -5.49 8.23 -8.32
C MET A 176 -4.41 7.42 -7.60
N TYR A 177 -3.39 8.07 -7.06
CA TYR A 177 -2.27 7.41 -6.38
C TYR A 177 -2.71 6.55 -5.20
N VAL A 178 -3.71 7.02 -4.43
CA VAL A 178 -4.22 6.32 -3.25
C VAL A 178 -5.32 5.32 -3.62
N LEU A 179 -6.28 5.72 -4.46
CA LEU A 179 -7.49 4.94 -4.69
C LEU A 179 -7.29 3.77 -5.66
N LEU A 180 -6.45 3.91 -6.70
CA LEU A 180 -6.22 2.80 -7.63
C LEU A 180 -5.70 1.53 -6.95
N PRO A 181 -4.68 1.57 -6.05
CA PRO A 181 -4.27 0.39 -5.30
C PRO A 181 -5.31 -0.12 -4.30
N ALA A 182 -6.16 0.77 -3.76
CA ALA A 182 -7.21 0.39 -2.83
C ALA A 182 -8.34 -0.39 -3.53
N LEU A 183 -8.57 -0.16 -4.82
CA LEU A 183 -9.56 -0.90 -5.62
C LEU A 183 -9.19 -2.37 -5.83
N ASP A 184 -7.91 -2.63 -6.04
CA ASP A 184 -7.40 -3.96 -6.40
C ASP A 184 -7.18 -4.86 -5.18
N GLU A 185 -6.93 -4.27 -4.00
CA GLU A 185 -6.52 -4.97 -2.76
C GLU A 185 -5.28 -5.87 -2.91
N GLU A 186 -4.57 -5.83 -4.03
CA GLU A 186 -3.43 -6.70 -4.31
C GLU A 186 -2.15 -5.88 -4.53
N LYS A 187 -1.36 -5.68 -3.46
CA LYS A 187 0.00 -5.14 -3.55
C LYS A 187 1.01 -6.28 -3.44
N HIS A 188 2.00 -6.34 -4.34
CA HIS A 188 3.01 -7.40 -4.35
C HIS A 188 4.29 -7.06 -3.59
N TYR A 189 4.38 -5.88 -2.97
CA TYR A 189 5.53 -5.48 -2.19
C TYR A 189 5.23 -5.44 -0.69
N TYR A 190 6.29 -5.47 0.09
CA TYR A 190 6.19 -5.35 1.54
C TYR A 190 5.55 -4.02 1.93
N ILE A 191 4.51 -4.08 2.76
CA ILE A 191 3.84 -2.91 3.32
C ILE A 191 4.37 -2.69 4.73
N GLY A 192 5.07 -1.59 4.93
CA GLY A 192 5.63 -1.15 6.21
C GLY A 192 5.27 0.30 6.49
N ASP A 193 5.91 0.90 7.51
CA ASP A 193 5.65 2.27 7.95
C ASP A 193 5.81 3.31 6.81
N ALA A 194 6.72 3.09 5.89
CA ALA A 194 6.91 3.96 4.72
C ALA A 194 5.66 4.04 3.81
N GLU A 195 4.82 3.00 3.78
CA GLU A 195 3.57 3.03 3.02
C GLU A 195 2.46 3.81 3.76
N VAL A 196 2.50 3.82 5.10
CA VAL A 196 1.65 4.70 5.90
C VAL A 196 1.99 6.16 5.61
N ASP A 197 3.28 6.51 5.60
CA ASP A 197 3.73 7.87 5.30
C ASP A 197 3.34 8.33 3.89
N LYS A 198 3.41 7.43 2.90
CA LYS A 198 2.95 7.72 1.53
C LYS A 198 1.44 7.92 1.47
N LEU A 199 0.68 7.05 2.14
CA LEU A 199 -0.78 7.14 2.20
C LEU A 199 -1.21 8.48 2.80
N LEU A 200 -0.64 8.88 3.93
CA LEU A 200 -0.98 10.13 4.62
C LEU A 200 -0.57 11.34 3.79
N ARG A 201 0.63 11.35 3.22
CA ARG A 201 1.10 12.44 2.36
C ARG A 201 0.19 12.69 1.16
N HIS A 202 -0.20 11.62 0.45
CA HIS A 202 -1.08 11.75 -0.72
C HIS A 202 -2.57 11.79 -0.34
N GLY A 203 -2.90 11.48 0.90
CA GLY A 203 -4.24 11.60 1.49
C GLY A 203 -4.50 12.95 2.17
N GLU A 204 -3.48 13.80 2.26
CA GLU A 204 -3.58 15.09 2.95
C GLU A 204 -4.70 15.96 2.38
N GLY A 205 -5.48 16.58 3.27
CA GLY A 205 -6.58 17.47 2.92
C GLY A 205 -7.90 16.80 2.52
N TRP A 206 -7.89 15.52 2.11
CA TRP A 206 -9.11 14.83 1.64
C TRP A 206 -9.41 13.50 2.33
N LEU A 207 -8.39 12.66 2.60
CA LEU A 207 -8.60 11.30 3.11
C LEU A 207 -9.28 11.27 4.49
N GLY A 208 -8.91 12.18 5.39
CA GLY A 208 -9.53 12.32 6.71
C GLY A 208 -11.03 12.60 6.62
N LYS A 209 -11.45 13.40 5.65
CA LYS A 209 -12.85 13.80 5.42
C LYS A 209 -13.66 12.79 4.60
N HIS A 210 -13.00 11.78 4.02
CA HIS A 210 -13.67 10.83 3.15
C HIS A 210 -14.59 9.89 3.95
N PRO A 211 -15.88 9.68 3.55
CA PRO A 211 -16.80 8.81 4.30
C PRO A 211 -16.31 7.37 4.43
N ASP A 212 -15.65 6.86 3.40
CA ASP A 212 -15.08 5.50 3.37
C ASP A 212 -13.58 5.47 3.73
N ARG A 213 -13.06 6.45 4.48
CA ARG A 213 -11.63 6.54 4.86
C ARG A 213 -11.08 5.25 5.46
N GLN A 214 -11.83 4.62 6.35
CA GLN A 214 -11.42 3.37 6.97
C GLN A 214 -11.27 2.22 5.94
N LEU A 215 -12.19 2.12 5.01
CA LEU A 215 -12.14 1.13 3.92
C LEU A 215 -10.93 1.38 3.02
N ILE A 216 -10.66 2.63 2.63
CA ILE A 216 -9.52 3.02 1.81
C ILE A 216 -8.22 2.63 2.50
N ILE A 217 -8.04 3.01 3.78
CA ILE A 217 -6.84 2.71 4.56
C ILE A 217 -6.65 1.19 4.72
N GLN A 218 -7.72 0.46 5.05
CA GLN A 218 -7.67 -0.99 5.20
C GLN A 218 -7.25 -1.68 3.91
N ARG A 219 -7.79 -1.27 2.77
CA ARG A 219 -7.46 -1.83 1.46
C ARG A 219 -6.06 -1.43 1.01
N TYR A 220 -5.70 -0.17 1.15
CA TYR A 220 -4.37 0.33 0.80
C TYR A 220 -3.27 -0.37 1.59
N LEU A 221 -3.47 -0.59 2.90
CA LEU A 221 -2.52 -1.24 3.80
C LEU A 221 -2.74 -2.76 3.94
N LYS A 222 -3.53 -3.38 3.04
CA LYS A 222 -3.85 -4.82 3.03
C LYS A 222 -4.35 -5.34 4.38
N ARG A 223 -5.23 -4.60 5.03
CA ARG A 223 -5.84 -4.96 6.32
C ARG A 223 -4.82 -5.35 7.41
N ARG A 224 -3.60 -4.83 7.34
CA ARG A 224 -2.63 -4.97 8.43
C ARG A 224 -3.07 -4.09 9.59
N SER A 225 -3.70 -4.67 10.59
CA SER A 225 -4.34 -3.94 11.70
C SER A 225 -3.41 -2.93 12.36
N SER A 226 -2.15 -3.30 12.63
CA SER A 226 -1.19 -2.38 13.27
C SER A 226 -0.87 -1.13 12.44
N LEU A 227 -0.84 -1.25 11.10
CA LEU A 227 -0.57 -0.11 10.21
C LEU A 227 -1.85 0.70 9.96
N VAL A 228 -3.00 0.02 9.91
CA VAL A 228 -4.32 0.68 9.82
C VAL A 228 -4.57 1.52 11.07
N ASP A 229 -4.34 0.95 12.25
CA ASP A 229 -4.49 1.66 13.53
C ASP A 229 -3.55 2.87 13.62
N GLN A 230 -2.29 2.72 13.17
CA GLN A 230 -1.31 3.80 13.10
C GLN A 230 -1.75 4.91 12.14
N ALA A 231 -2.24 4.56 10.94
CA ALA A 231 -2.72 5.53 9.97
C ALA A 231 -3.95 6.29 10.48
N MET A 232 -4.90 5.56 11.09
CA MET A 232 -6.11 6.16 11.67
C MET A 232 -5.79 7.10 12.83
N ALA A 233 -4.87 6.70 13.73
CA ALA A 233 -4.44 7.56 14.85
C ALA A 233 -3.84 8.87 14.33
N ARG A 234 -2.94 8.81 13.36
CA ARG A 234 -2.30 10.00 12.78
C ARG A 234 -3.30 10.93 12.08
N LEU A 235 -4.29 10.39 11.37
CA LEU A 235 -5.36 11.20 10.76
C LEU A 235 -6.23 11.90 11.81
N LEU A 236 -6.53 11.22 12.93
CA LEU A 236 -7.28 11.83 14.03
C LEU A 236 -6.46 12.92 14.73
N ASP A 237 -5.15 12.73 14.88
CA ASP A 237 -4.25 13.74 15.42
C ASP A 237 -4.19 14.98 14.50
N GLU A 238 -4.17 14.80 13.18
CA GLU A 238 -4.23 15.88 12.20
C GLU A 238 -5.59 16.61 12.24
N GLU A 239 -6.71 15.87 12.34
CA GLU A 239 -8.05 16.47 12.50
C GLU A 239 -8.14 17.28 13.81
N ASN A 240 -7.63 16.75 14.94
CA ASN A 240 -7.63 17.45 16.21
C ASN A 240 -6.73 18.69 16.19
N ALA A 241 -5.55 18.59 15.60
CA ALA A 241 -4.65 19.74 15.41
C ALA A 241 -5.27 20.83 14.54
N ALA A 242 -6.03 20.46 13.51
CA ALA A 242 -6.76 21.41 12.67
C ALA A 242 -7.91 22.09 13.45
N VAL A 243 -8.62 21.35 14.32
CA VAL A 243 -9.66 21.91 15.21
C VAL A 243 -9.03 22.81 16.26
N GLU A 244 -7.93 22.39 16.89
CA GLU A 244 -7.20 23.20 17.87
C GLU A 244 -6.60 24.48 17.25
N ALA A 245 -6.15 24.45 16.00
CA ALA A 245 -5.70 25.64 15.29
C ALA A 245 -6.83 26.64 15.01
N VAL A 246 -8.08 26.20 14.93
CA VAL A 246 -9.26 27.06 14.83
C VAL A 246 -9.69 27.55 16.24
N GLU A 247 -9.55 26.73 17.27
CA GLU A 247 -9.92 27.06 18.66
C GLU A 247 -8.81 27.78 19.42
N SER A 248 -7.53 27.64 19.08
CA SER A 248 -6.40 28.28 19.76
C SER A 248 -6.27 29.81 19.57
N LYS A 249 -7.31 30.46 19.03
CA LYS A 249 -7.52 31.91 19.22
C LYS A 249 -8.21 32.25 20.55
N THR A 250 -8.58 31.27 21.33
CA THR A 250 -9.18 31.51 22.66
C THR A 250 -8.70 30.42 23.61
N GLU A 251 -7.93 30.90 24.61
CA GLU A 251 -7.55 30.22 25.86
C GLU A 251 -6.41 29.19 25.84
N GLN A 252 -5.26 29.70 26.26
CA GLN A 252 -4.23 28.95 26.97
C GLN A 252 -4.78 28.44 28.31
N ALA A 253 -4.67 27.15 28.53
CA ALA A 253 -4.34 26.48 29.80
C ALA A 253 -5.11 25.16 29.97
N ALA A 254 -4.44 24.03 29.86
CA ALA A 254 -4.40 22.98 30.88
C ALA A 254 -3.54 21.80 30.39
N VAL A 255 -2.41 21.70 31.06
CA VAL A 255 -1.40 20.66 30.90
C VAL A 255 -1.84 19.38 31.63
N ALA A 256 -1.42 18.26 31.05
CA ALA A 256 -1.03 17.01 31.72
C ALA A 256 -2.08 15.95 32.05
N GLU A 257 -1.65 14.77 31.74
CA GLU A 257 -2.09 13.45 32.22
C GLU A 257 -3.23 12.75 31.50
N LYS A 258 -2.81 11.91 30.53
CA LYS A 258 -3.33 10.54 30.38
C LYS A 258 -2.46 9.71 29.44
N ASP A 259 -1.28 9.36 29.89
CA ASP A 259 -0.66 8.07 29.58
C ASP A 259 -1.42 7.01 30.39
N LEU A 260 -2.40 6.36 29.78
CA LEU A 260 -2.95 5.11 30.34
C LEU A 260 -3.68 4.32 29.24
N GLU A 261 -3.13 3.14 28.99
CA GLU A 261 -3.79 1.96 28.43
C GLU A 261 -4.19 1.99 26.94
N ARG A 262 -3.18 1.75 26.08
CA ARG A 262 -3.46 1.17 24.76
C ARG A 262 -4.08 -0.22 24.98
N PRO A 263 -5.32 -0.49 24.51
CA PRO A 263 -5.89 -1.81 24.58
C PRO A 263 -4.95 -2.78 23.84
N MET A 264 -4.49 -3.82 24.52
CA MET A 264 -3.65 -4.85 23.92
C MET A 264 -4.40 -5.49 22.76
N THR A 265 -3.85 -5.43 21.54
CA THR A 265 -4.46 -6.06 20.38
C THR A 265 -4.66 -7.55 20.64
N LEU A 266 -5.72 -8.15 20.08
CA LEU A 266 -6.04 -9.58 20.18
C LEU A 266 -4.84 -10.47 19.84
N HIS A 267 -4.04 -10.04 18.86
CA HIS A 267 -2.80 -10.71 18.48
C HIS A 267 -1.75 -10.65 19.60
N THR A 268 -1.60 -9.51 20.26
CA THR A 268 -0.69 -9.35 21.40
C THR A 268 -1.13 -10.19 22.60
N GLN A 269 -2.44 -10.26 22.83
CA GLN A 269 -3.01 -11.14 23.89
C GLN A 269 -2.74 -12.61 23.58
N ARG A 270 -2.92 -13.04 22.33
CA ARG A 270 -2.61 -14.41 21.90
C ARG A 270 -1.14 -14.76 22.10
N LEU A 271 -0.22 -13.89 21.68
CA LEU A 271 1.22 -14.11 21.87
C LEU A 271 1.59 -14.21 23.36
N ASN A 272 0.98 -13.37 24.21
CA ASN A 272 1.17 -13.44 25.66
C ASN A 272 0.65 -14.75 26.23
N LEU A 273 -0.55 -15.16 25.82
CA LEU A 273 -1.18 -16.40 26.28
C LEU A 273 -0.31 -17.61 25.96
N VAL A 274 0.24 -17.66 24.72
CA VAL A 274 1.13 -18.75 24.31
C VAL A 274 2.42 -18.77 25.13
N ALA A 275 3.08 -17.61 25.27
CA ALA A 275 4.29 -17.53 26.09
C ALA A 275 4.01 -17.98 27.54
N THR A 276 2.87 -17.57 28.11
CA THR A 276 2.44 -17.99 29.46
C THR A 276 2.17 -19.49 29.53
N LYS A 277 1.51 -20.06 28.52
CA LYS A 277 1.22 -21.50 28.47
C LYS A 277 2.50 -22.32 28.35
N LEU A 278 3.44 -21.91 27.48
CA LEU A 278 4.74 -22.56 27.33
C LEU A 278 5.55 -22.53 28.64
N LYS A 279 5.47 -21.43 29.37
CA LYS A 279 6.11 -21.30 30.69
C LYS A 279 5.44 -22.19 31.74
N ALA A 280 4.11 -22.30 31.72
CA ALA A 280 3.36 -23.18 32.64
C ALA A 280 3.63 -24.66 32.38
N LEU A 281 4.06 -25.03 31.16
CA LEU A 281 4.49 -26.37 30.80
C LEU A 281 5.95 -26.64 31.21
N GLU A 282 6.63 -25.70 31.83
CA GLU A 282 8.07 -25.75 32.20
C GLU A 282 8.98 -26.08 30.99
N ALA A 283 8.50 -25.78 29.75
CA ALA A 283 9.21 -26.04 28.54
C ALA A 283 10.43 -25.13 28.42
N ARG A 284 11.62 -25.66 28.26
CA ARG A 284 12.89 -24.92 28.11
C ARG A 284 13.31 -24.78 26.66
N THR A 285 12.96 -25.77 25.84
CA THR A 285 13.31 -25.81 24.42
C THR A 285 12.04 -25.68 23.58
N ILE A 286 11.94 -24.59 22.81
CA ILE A 286 10.73 -24.23 22.08
C ILE A 286 10.99 -24.21 20.57
N LEU A 287 10.04 -24.76 19.83
CA LEU A 287 9.97 -24.72 18.38
C LEU A 287 8.76 -23.89 17.93
N ASP A 288 8.99 -22.78 17.19
CA ASP A 288 7.96 -21.95 16.59
C ASP A 288 7.84 -22.30 15.10
N LEU A 289 6.75 -22.99 14.74
CA LEU A 289 6.48 -23.48 13.39
C LEU A 289 5.63 -22.45 12.63
N GLY A 290 6.19 -21.88 11.55
CA GLY A 290 5.60 -20.74 10.88
C GLY A 290 5.87 -19.44 11.65
N CYS A 291 7.11 -19.24 12.09
CA CYS A 291 7.49 -18.13 12.97
C CYS A 291 7.33 -16.74 12.32
N GLY A 292 7.16 -16.68 10.99
CA GLY A 292 7.02 -15.46 10.24
C GLY A 292 8.12 -14.44 10.55
N GLU A 293 7.72 -13.23 10.87
CA GLU A 293 8.63 -12.13 11.22
C GLU A 293 9.17 -12.17 12.67
N GLY A 294 9.02 -13.29 13.37
CA GLY A 294 9.62 -13.54 14.68
C GLY A 294 8.96 -12.82 15.87
N LYS A 295 7.67 -12.49 15.80
CA LYS A 295 6.98 -11.78 16.90
C LYS A 295 6.90 -12.60 18.19
N LEU A 296 6.60 -13.91 18.08
CA LEU A 296 6.61 -14.82 19.23
C LEU A 296 8.04 -15.03 19.72
N LEU A 297 8.99 -15.26 18.81
CA LEU A 297 10.39 -15.45 19.13
C LEU A 297 10.98 -14.31 19.97
N ARG A 298 10.62 -13.05 19.66
CA ARG A 298 11.04 -11.88 20.43
C ARG A 298 10.56 -11.94 21.88
N ARG A 299 9.33 -12.40 22.12
CA ARG A 299 8.77 -12.56 23.46
C ARG A 299 9.44 -13.67 24.23
N LEU A 300 9.60 -14.84 23.60
CA LEU A 300 10.26 -15.98 24.20
C LEU A 300 11.73 -15.64 24.57
N LEU A 301 12.42 -14.90 23.70
CA LEU A 301 13.80 -14.50 23.92
C LEU A 301 13.98 -13.55 25.11
N ALA A 302 12.96 -12.75 25.42
CA ALA A 302 12.94 -11.84 26.56
C ALA A 302 12.84 -12.60 27.90
N ASP A 303 12.28 -13.80 27.93
CA ASP A 303 12.21 -14.65 29.13
C ASP A 303 13.39 -15.61 29.19
N ARG A 304 14.11 -15.60 30.31
CA ARG A 304 15.29 -16.46 30.54
C ARG A 304 14.93 -17.91 30.82
N ALA A 305 13.66 -18.21 31.07
CA ALA A 305 13.19 -19.58 31.27
C ALA A 305 13.37 -20.45 30.01
N PHE A 306 13.34 -19.85 28.82
CA PHE A 306 13.52 -20.56 27.56
C PHE A 306 15.01 -20.60 27.18
N GLU A 307 15.60 -21.78 27.16
CA GLU A 307 17.02 -22.00 26.94
C GLU A 307 17.38 -22.13 25.45
N ARG A 308 16.49 -22.78 24.67
CA ARG A 308 16.66 -22.94 23.21
C ARG A 308 15.36 -22.63 22.49
N ILE A 309 15.42 -21.67 21.59
CA ILE A 309 14.28 -21.20 20.82
C ILE A 309 14.62 -21.36 19.34
N THR A 310 13.82 -22.10 18.61
CA THR A 310 14.01 -22.29 17.17
C THR A 310 12.77 -21.83 16.44
N GLY A 311 12.94 -20.87 15.53
CA GLY A 311 11.90 -20.46 14.62
C GLY A 311 12.10 -21.07 13.25
N MET A 312 11.05 -21.66 12.68
CA MET A 312 11.06 -22.18 11.33
C MET A 312 10.00 -21.50 10.49
N ASP A 313 10.38 -21.11 9.28
CA ASP A 313 9.43 -20.60 8.28
C ASP A 313 9.82 -21.04 6.87
N VAL A 314 8.85 -21.18 5.98
CA VAL A 314 9.09 -21.50 4.58
C VAL A 314 9.66 -20.30 3.83
N SER A 315 9.29 -19.10 4.23
CA SER A 315 9.68 -17.86 3.60
C SER A 315 11.04 -17.36 4.10
N HIS A 316 12.05 -17.41 3.24
CA HIS A 316 13.37 -16.85 3.52
C HIS A 316 13.28 -15.36 3.90
N ARG A 317 12.45 -14.60 3.20
CA ARG A 317 12.23 -13.18 3.46
C ARG A 317 11.65 -12.92 4.87
N SER A 318 10.71 -13.75 5.31
CA SER A 318 10.17 -13.65 6.68
C SER A 318 11.26 -13.87 7.72
N LEU A 319 12.17 -14.82 7.48
CA LEU A 319 13.30 -15.09 8.35
C LEU A 319 14.34 -13.96 8.37
N GLU A 320 14.57 -13.27 7.24
CA GLU A 320 15.42 -12.08 7.18
C GLU A 320 14.82 -10.94 8.02
N VAL A 321 13.50 -10.71 7.89
CA VAL A 321 12.78 -9.73 8.71
C VAL A 321 12.83 -10.11 10.20
N ALA A 322 12.66 -11.40 10.53
CA ALA A 322 12.79 -11.90 11.89
C ALA A 322 14.21 -11.66 12.43
N SER A 323 15.23 -11.94 11.64
CA SER A 323 16.64 -11.71 11.99
C SER A 323 16.91 -10.24 12.31
N SER A 324 16.44 -9.34 11.44
CA SER A 324 16.56 -7.88 11.62
C SER A 324 15.80 -7.40 12.85
N ARG A 325 14.54 -7.85 13.03
CA ARG A 325 13.69 -7.49 14.19
C ARG A 325 14.28 -7.95 15.52
N LEU A 326 14.86 -9.13 15.54
CA LEU A 326 15.55 -9.69 16.71
C LEU A 326 16.94 -9.11 16.90
N ARG A 327 17.45 -8.33 15.93
CA ARG A 327 18.79 -7.74 15.89
C ARG A 327 19.86 -8.80 16.10
N LEU A 328 19.75 -9.94 15.40
CA LEU A 328 20.66 -11.09 15.59
C LEU A 328 22.11 -10.75 15.33
N ASP A 329 22.40 -9.79 14.44
CA ASP A 329 23.76 -9.34 14.09
C ASP A 329 24.42 -8.55 15.22
N ARG A 330 23.61 -7.92 16.09
CA ARG A 330 24.09 -7.07 17.21
C ARG A 330 23.82 -7.71 18.57
N MET A 331 23.32 -8.94 18.56
CA MET A 331 22.91 -9.63 19.79
C MET A 331 24.14 -10.17 20.54
N PRO A 332 24.19 -10.01 21.87
CA PRO A 332 25.23 -10.61 22.70
C PRO A 332 25.31 -12.13 22.49
N GLU A 333 26.54 -12.67 22.43
CA GLU A 333 26.78 -14.08 22.10
C GLU A 333 25.99 -15.07 22.97
N ARG A 334 25.83 -14.77 24.25
CA ARG A 334 24.99 -15.55 25.19
C ARG A 334 23.52 -15.67 24.76
N GLN A 335 22.92 -14.59 24.27
CA GLN A 335 21.55 -14.59 23.79
C GLN A 335 21.47 -15.21 22.39
N ARG A 336 22.48 -14.95 21.55
CA ARG A 336 22.55 -15.47 20.19
C ARG A 336 22.55 -16.99 20.16
N LYS A 337 23.20 -17.65 21.12
CA LYS A 337 23.22 -19.12 21.28
C LYS A 337 21.85 -19.71 21.63
N ARG A 338 20.93 -18.90 22.20
CA ARG A 338 19.60 -19.36 22.59
C ARG A 338 18.61 -19.37 21.43
N ILE A 339 18.89 -18.73 20.30
CA ILE A 339 17.96 -18.59 19.19
C ILE A 339 18.54 -19.07 17.88
N GLN A 340 17.74 -19.80 17.13
CA GLN A 340 18.05 -20.28 15.79
C GLN A 340 16.88 -20.03 14.85
N LEU A 341 17.16 -19.56 13.64
CA LEU A 341 16.19 -19.47 12.55
C LEU A 341 16.53 -20.52 11.50
N ILE A 342 15.52 -21.26 11.05
CA ILE A 342 15.69 -22.36 10.09
C ILE A 342 14.69 -22.16 8.96
N GLN A 343 15.15 -22.18 7.73
CA GLN A 343 14.27 -22.30 6.59
C GLN A 343 13.83 -23.76 6.43
N GLY A 344 12.52 -24.00 6.35
CA GLY A 344 11.96 -25.33 6.20
C GLY A 344 10.46 -25.31 5.95
N SER A 345 9.94 -26.44 5.50
CA SER A 345 8.51 -26.63 5.23
C SER A 345 7.95 -27.71 6.16
N LEU A 346 6.72 -27.52 6.65
CA LEU A 346 6.00 -28.51 7.45
C LEU A 346 5.57 -29.74 6.65
N LEU A 347 5.69 -29.69 5.33
CA LEU A 347 5.35 -30.82 4.45
C LEU A 347 6.42 -31.93 4.45
N TYR A 348 7.62 -31.62 4.93
CA TYR A 348 8.73 -32.58 4.92
C TYR A 348 9.19 -32.91 6.35
N ARG A 349 9.64 -34.16 6.55
CA ARG A 349 10.29 -34.55 7.81
C ARG A 349 11.69 -33.92 7.89
N ASP A 350 11.89 -33.10 8.91
CA ASP A 350 13.18 -32.48 9.19
C ASP A 350 13.69 -32.93 10.56
N LYS A 351 14.84 -33.62 10.57
CA LYS A 351 15.45 -34.10 11.81
C LYS A 351 15.86 -32.99 12.76
N ARG A 352 16.07 -31.77 12.25
CA ARG A 352 16.44 -30.59 13.05
C ARG A 352 15.32 -30.12 13.98
N LEU A 353 14.09 -30.57 13.73
CA LEU A 353 12.89 -30.23 14.50
C LEU A 353 12.62 -31.20 15.65
N ASN A 354 13.47 -32.21 15.88
CA ASN A 354 13.30 -33.16 16.95
C ASN A 354 13.94 -32.66 18.26
N GLY A 355 13.40 -33.14 19.39
CA GLY A 355 13.98 -32.91 20.72
C GLY A 355 13.68 -31.52 21.29
N PHE A 356 12.50 -30.97 21.02
CA PHE A 356 11.96 -29.80 21.69
C PHE A 356 10.91 -30.23 22.72
N ASP A 357 10.83 -29.49 23.84
CA ASP A 357 9.87 -29.76 24.90
C ASP A 357 8.47 -29.34 24.46
N ALA A 358 8.36 -28.28 23.68
CA ALA A 358 7.08 -27.79 23.15
C ALA A 358 7.24 -27.12 21.79
N GLY A 359 6.16 -27.20 20.99
CA GLY A 359 6.03 -26.51 19.72
C GLY A 359 4.84 -25.54 19.72
N ALA A 360 5.03 -24.35 19.16
CA ALA A 360 3.96 -23.42 18.83
C ALA A 360 3.70 -23.47 17.32
N TRP A 361 2.43 -23.54 16.94
CA TRP A 361 2.02 -23.48 15.55
C TRP A 361 0.85 -22.50 15.39
N TRP A 362 0.97 -21.63 14.40
CA TRP A 362 0.00 -20.59 14.10
C TRP A 362 -0.55 -20.73 12.69
N ARG A 363 -1.82 -20.51 12.58
CA ARG A 363 -2.49 -20.35 11.29
C ARG A 363 -3.12 -18.97 11.21
#